data_4d24c4fd3c19ac9bfd7fad8b5b648fdf
#
_entry.id   4d24c4fd3c19ac9bfd7fad8b5b648fdf
#
_cell.length_a   1.000
_cell.length_b   1.000
_cell.length_c   1.000
_cell.angle_alpha   90.00
_cell.angle_beta   90.00
_cell.angle_gamma   90.00
#
_symmetry.space_group_name_H-M   'P 1'
#
loop_
_entity.id
_entity.type
_entity.pdbx_description
1 polymer ?
#
loop_
_entity_poly.entity_id
_entity_poly.type
_entity_poly.pdbx_seq_one_letter_code
_entity_poly.pdbx_strand_id
1 'polypeptide(L)'
;MTHKILYEIIVLLQIFHLNHQKLLFVNVHFRHGARSSLYLIDNKNRDLFGNIWEKRGLLTSKGKRQVFLNGIKHRERYSNFLSDKYIEDEIKVYSTESYRAISSLECYLNGLYHNDEINENIITNNDTIYPPGNISSNMELKVNQLGINAIPKDNHIIPINIFKKSEHSFVLHEPGKISDCQKIEEIRVKNVEKNKINEIAKKFIEKYKDKLIEYFIDNNITLKSDFNFTYMQLNTLCDTLYADYIDKRDLSNVEQYINFDEFYNDCQNILSKIQSDFVSGDKDVIIMSQSPPLKKLIKWMDQRIELDKKGKGDQIISGSPRYTIWSGHDSSLTTFEMFMNHIFNTKWLFPKFSSTILFELHKNEQKNIYEIKYFFND
;
A
#
# COMPACT_ATOMS: atom_id res chain seq x y z
N MET A 1 2.45 -46.42 -13.51
CA MET A 1 2.40 -45.77 -14.83
C MET A 1 1.20 -44.81 -14.98
N THR A 2 0.05 -45.13 -14.44
CA THR A 2 -1.21 -44.35 -14.55
C THR A 2 -1.22 -43.02 -13.83
N HIS A 3 -0.62 -42.86 -12.64
CA HIS A 3 -0.62 -41.62 -11.88
C HIS A 3 0.24 -40.50 -12.51
N LYS A 4 1.36 -40.86 -13.15
CA LYS A 4 2.24 -39.90 -13.83
C LYS A 4 1.57 -39.33 -15.08
N ILE A 5 0.90 -40.19 -15.86
CA ILE A 5 0.15 -39.77 -17.07
C ILE A 5 -1.04 -38.87 -16.67
N LEU A 6 -1.74 -39.20 -15.58
CA LEU A 6 -2.86 -38.39 -15.09
C LEU A 6 -2.38 -37.01 -14.61
N TYR A 7 -1.23 -36.95 -13.93
CA TYR A 7 -0.61 -35.67 -13.51
C TYR A 7 -0.17 -34.83 -14.70
N GLU A 8 0.48 -35.44 -15.70
CA GLU A 8 0.88 -34.74 -16.94
C GLU A 8 -0.34 -34.26 -17.74
N ILE A 9 -1.43 -35.03 -17.79
CA ILE A 9 -2.69 -34.59 -18.41
C ILE A 9 -3.32 -33.43 -17.63
N ILE A 10 -3.33 -33.48 -16.30
CA ILE A 10 -3.86 -32.37 -15.45
C ILE A 10 -3.01 -31.10 -15.64
N VAL A 11 -1.68 -31.22 -15.67
CA VAL A 11 -0.77 -30.09 -15.92
C VAL A 11 -0.97 -29.56 -17.34
N LEU A 12 -1.11 -30.42 -18.35
CA LEU A 12 -1.41 -30.01 -19.73
C LEU A 12 -2.78 -29.32 -19.82
N LEU A 13 -3.81 -29.86 -19.15
CA LEU A 13 -5.15 -29.23 -19.12
C LEU A 13 -5.13 -27.89 -18.41
N GLN A 14 -4.33 -27.73 -17.35
CA GLN A 14 -4.13 -26.44 -16.69
C GLN A 14 -3.37 -25.45 -17.58
N ILE A 15 -2.32 -25.90 -18.28
CA ILE A 15 -1.59 -25.10 -19.26
C ILE A 15 -2.49 -24.72 -20.44
N PHE A 16 -3.33 -25.63 -20.95
CA PHE A 16 -4.33 -25.34 -21.98
C PHE A 16 -5.41 -24.36 -21.52
N HIS A 17 -5.84 -24.44 -20.25
CA HIS A 17 -6.79 -23.49 -19.68
C HIS A 17 -6.20 -22.09 -19.49
N LEU A 18 -4.91 -22.00 -19.15
CA LEU A 18 -4.17 -20.74 -19.03
C LEU A 18 -3.91 -20.07 -20.40
N ASN A 19 -3.77 -20.85 -21.48
CA ASN A 19 -3.50 -20.33 -22.83
C ASN A 19 -4.71 -19.64 -23.51
N HIS A 20 -5.90 -19.65 -22.89
CA HIS A 20 -7.10 -19.05 -23.48
C HIS A 20 -7.58 -17.79 -22.72
N GLN A 21 -6.79 -17.28 -21.78
CA GLN A 21 -7.13 -16.07 -21.03
C GLN A 21 -6.19 -14.92 -21.43
N LYS A 22 -6.75 -13.92 -22.09
CA LYS A 22 -6.05 -12.70 -22.47
C LYS A 22 -6.20 -11.65 -21.38
N LEU A 23 -5.10 -11.18 -20.81
CA LEU A 23 -5.08 -10.07 -19.85
C LEU A 23 -5.28 -8.74 -20.58
N LEU A 24 -6.21 -7.91 -20.12
CA LEU A 24 -6.56 -6.63 -20.74
C LEU A 24 -6.28 -5.42 -19.86
N PHE A 25 -6.36 -5.59 -18.53
CA PHE A 25 -6.16 -4.49 -17.58
C PHE A 25 -5.73 -5.02 -16.23
N VAL A 26 -4.87 -4.27 -15.55
CA VAL A 26 -4.42 -4.54 -14.18
C VAL A 26 -4.59 -3.28 -13.33
N ASN A 27 -5.13 -3.44 -12.13
CA ASN A 27 -5.08 -2.42 -11.10
C ASN A 27 -4.37 -2.96 -9.86
N VAL A 28 -3.37 -2.23 -9.41
CA VAL A 28 -2.63 -2.49 -8.18
C VAL A 28 -2.99 -1.41 -7.16
N HIS A 29 -3.44 -1.82 -5.99
CA HIS A 29 -3.60 -0.95 -4.85
C HIS A 29 -2.78 -1.50 -3.69
N PHE A 30 -1.86 -0.72 -3.11
CA PHE A 30 -1.01 -1.19 -2.04
C PHE A 30 -0.90 -0.22 -0.87
N ARG A 31 -0.72 -0.77 0.34
CA ARG A 31 -0.35 -0.04 1.55
C ARG A 31 1.11 0.36 1.46
N HIS A 32 1.46 1.57 1.92
CA HIS A 32 2.86 1.97 2.08
C HIS A 32 3.68 0.92 2.85
N GLY A 33 4.99 0.90 2.67
CA GLY A 33 5.92 0.04 3.39
C GLY A 33 6.05 0.39 4.89
N ALA A 34 6.86 -0.38 5.60
CA ALA A 34 7.15 -0.12 7.02
C ALA A 34 7.65 1.31 7.24
N ARG A 35 7.19 1.92 8.33
CA ARG A 35 7.45 3.31 8.69
C ARG A 35 7.77 3.46 10.18
N SER A 36 8.35 4.58 10.53
CA SER A 36 8.50 4.99 11.93
C SER A 36 7.14 5.20 12.61
N SER A 37 7.15 5.22 13.94
CA SER A 37 5.95 5.50 14.73
C SER A 37 5.24 6.78 14.29
N LEU A 38 3.91 6.76 14.35
CA LEU A 38 3.07 7.95 14.16
C LEU A 38 2.91 8.76 15.46
N TYR A 39 3.39 8.25 16.58
CA TYR A 39 3.31 8.93 17.87
C TYR A 39 4.71 9.04 18.49
N LEU A 40 5.16 10.26 18.68
CA LEU A 40 6.42 10.59 19.34
C LEU A 40 6.12 11.42 20.59
N ILE A 41 6.76 11.09 21.70
CA ILE A 41 6.43 11.64 23.02
C ILE A 41 7.23 12.90 23.36
N ASP A 42 8.35 13.13 22.71
CA ASP A 42 9.25 14.23 23.03
C ASP A 42 10.00 14.81 21.82
N ASN A 43 10.79 15.87 22.08
CA ASN A 43 11.60 16.54 21.07
C ASN A 43 12.83 15.72 20.61
N LYS A 44 13.12 14.60 21.28
CA LYS A 44 14.16 13.64 20.86
C LYS A 44 13.61 12.58 19.93
N ASN A 45 12.36 12.72 19.51
CA ASN A 45 11.65 11.78 18.65
C ASN A 45 11.56 10.36 19.24
N ARG A 46 11.47 10.22 20.58
CA ARG A 46 11.18 8.96 21.23
C ARG A 46 9.69 8.60 21.04
N ASP A 47 9.42 7.34 20.84
CA ASP A 47 8.07 6.80 20.83
C ASP A 47 7.65 6.25 22.22
N LEU A 48 6.50 5.55 22.28
CA LEU A 48 5.95 4.98 23.51
C LEU A 48 6.80 3.84 24.09
N PHE A 49 7.68 3.24 23.31
CA PHE A 49 8.59 2.16 23.75
C PHE A 49 10.03 2.62 23.89
N GLY A 50 10.26 3.95 23.90
CA GLY A 50 11.56 4.56 24.11
C GLY A 50 12.47 4.56 22.88
N ASN A 51 12.04 4.00 21.77
CA ASN A 51 12.82 3.97 20.55
C ASN A 51 12.89 5.35 19.88
N ILE A 52 14.10 5.72 19.43
CA ILE A 52 14.34 7.00 18.77
C ILE A 52 14.19 6.82 17.27
N TRP A 53 13.39 7.69 16.66
CA TRP A 53 13.16 7.74 15.23
C TRP A 53 13.73 9.03 14.62
N GLU A 54 14.11 8.98 13.35
CA GLU A 54 14.57 10.18 12.64
C GLU A 54 13.45 11.23 12.57
N LYS A 55 12.24 10.82 12.23
CA LYS A 55 11.05 11.67 12.14
C LYS A 55 9.79 10.81 12.20
N ARG A 56 8.69 11.42 12.62
CA ARG A 56 7.36 10.80 12.69
C ARG A 56 6.87 10.34 11.32
N GLY A 57 6.48 9.07 11.21
CA GLY A 57 5.77 8.50 10.05
C GLY A 57 6.56 8.45 8.76
N LEU A 58 7.91 8.49 8.82
CA LEU A 58 8.78 8.29 7.66
C LEU A 58 8.86 6.82 7.27
N LEU A 59 8.92 6.58 5.97
CA LEU A 59 9.21 5.27 5.42
C LEU A 59 10.62 4.82 5.82
N THR A 60 10.74 3.64 6.43
CA THR A 60 12.07 3.10 6.82
C THR A 60 12.78 2.44 5.65
N SER A 61 14.07 2.16 5.80
CA SER A 61 14.84 1.41 4.79
C SER A 61 14.25 0.02 4.53
N LYS A 62 13.71 -0.64 5.57
CA LYS A 62 12.98 -1.90 5.41
C LYS A 62 11.68 -1.71 4.62
N GLY A 63 10.94 -0.65 4.92
CA GLY A 63 9.73 -0.29 4.18
C GLY A 63 10.00 0.00 2.70
N LYS A 64 11.08 0.74 2.40
CA LYS A 64 11.54 0.97 1.01
C LYS A 64 11.80 -0.35 0.29
N ARG A 65 12.55 -1.27 0.93
CA ARG A 65 12.83 -2.59 0.36
C ARG A 65 11.58 -3.43 0.14
N GLN A 66 10.64 -3.43 1.09
CA GLN A 66 9.38 -4.17 0.95
C GLN A 66 8.63 -3.80 -0.32
N VAL A 67 8.42 -2.50 -0.54
CA VAL A 67 7.65 -2.04 -1.71
C VAL A 67 8.43 -2.12 -3.01
N PHE A 68 9.76 -1.94 -2.98
CA PHE A 68 10.63 -2.20 -4.14
C PHE A 68 10.52 -3.65 -4.61
N LEU A 69 10.57 -4.61 -3.70
CA LEU A 69 10.42 -6.04 -4.02
C LEU A 69 9.02 -6.38 -4.56
N ASN A 70 7.97 -5.69 -4.10
CA ASN A 70 6.66 -5.81 -4.72
C ASN A 70 6.66 -5.30 -6.17
N GLY A 71 7.40 -4.23 -6.46
CA GLY A 71 7.61 -3.75 -7.83
C GLY A 71 8.26 -4.82 -8.72
N ILE A 72 9.35 -5.44 -8.24
CA ILE A 72 10.04 -6.55 -8.94
C ILE A 72 9.05 -7.71 -9.18
N LYS A 73 8.36 -8.18 -8.14
CA LYS A 73 7.37 -9.26 -8.23
C LYS A 73 6.31 -8.99 -9.31
N HIS A 74 5.81 -7.76 -9.36
CA HIS A 74 4.81 -7.39 -10.35
C HIS A 74 5.42 -7.21 -11.74
N ARG A 75 6.68 -6.78 -11.88
CA ARG A 75 7.38 -6.80 -13.18
C ARG A 75 7.48 -8.22 -13.72
N GLU A 76 7.88 -9.17 -12.90
CA GLU A 76 7.96 -10.59 -13.29
C GLU A 76 6.59 -11.13 -13.70
N ARG A 77 5.55 -10.88 -12.89
CA ARG A 77 4.18 -11.33 -13.17
C ARG A 77 3.60 -10.78 -14.48
N TYR A 78 3.93 -9.53 -14.80
CA TYR A 78 3.37 -8.81 -15.96
C TYR A 78 4.40 -8.54 -17.05
N SER A 79 5.49 -9.30 -17.12
CA SER A 79 6.57 -9.13 -18.10
C SER A 79 6.09 -9.18 -19.56
N ASN A 80 5.11 -10.02 -19.87
CA ASN A 80 4.51 -10.12 -21.21
C ASN A 80 3.33 -9.14 -21.43
N PHE A 81 3.00 -8.32 -20.45
CA PHE A 81 1.86 -7.41 -20.50
C PHE A 81 2.28 -5.95 -20.49
N LEU A 82 3.24 -5.58 -19.67
CA LEU A 82 3.78 -4.23 -19.54
C LEU A 82 4.97 -4.04 -20.47
N SER A 83 5.05 -2.87 -21.08
CA SER A 83 6.25 -2.42 -21.81
C SER A 83 7.45 -2.39 -20.87
N ASP A 84 8.64 -2.69 -21.41
CA ASP A 84 9.89 -2.67 -20.64
C ASP A 84 10.25 -1.27 -20.16
N LYS A 85 9.81 -0.26 -20.88
CA LYS A 85 9.98 1.15 -20.55
C LYS A 85 8.67 1.77 -20.10
N TYR A 86 8.77 2.79 -19.24
CA TYR A 86 7.61 3.59 -18.87
C TYR A 86 6.99 4.28 -20.09
N ILE A 87 5.69 4.07 -20.28
CA ILE A 87 4.88 4.75 -21.29
C ILE A 87 3.69 5.40 -20.59
N GLU A 88 3.59 6.73 -20.66
CA GLU A 88 2.58 7.50 -19.94
C GLU A 88 1.13 7.07 -20.23
N ASP A 89 0.83 6.69 -21.46
CA ASP A 89 -0.51 6.24 -21.86
C ASP A 89 -0.80 4.79 -21.47
N GLU A 90 0.23 3.99 -21.18
CA GLU A 90 0.05 2.61 -20.72
C GLU A 90 -0.29 2.53 -19.24
N ILE A 91 0.34 3.39 -18.41
CA ILE A 91 0.28 3.29 -16.97
C ILE A 91 -0.21 4.60 -16.33
N LYS A 92 -1.08 4.50 -15.32
CA LYS A 92 -1.47 5.64 -14.49
C LYS A 92 -1.15 5.37 -13.02
N VAL A 93 -0.50 6.35 -12.41
CA VAL A 93 0.14 6.21 -11.11
C VAL A 93 -0.44 7.24 -10.14
N TYR A 94 -0.93 6.79 -8.98
CA TYR A 94 -1.60 7.63 -8.00
C TYR A 94 -1.09 7.39 -6.58
N SER A 95 -0.97 8.45 -5.79
CA SER A 95 -0.64 8.39 -4.37
C SER A 95 -1.50 9.33 -3.55
N THR A 96 -1.70 9.03 -2.27
CA THR A 96 -2.12 10.02 -1.29
C THR A 96 -1.00 11.06 -1.10
N GLU A 97 -1.32 12.26 -0.57
CA GLU A 97 -0.33 13.32 -0.28
C GLU A 97 0.64 12.99 0.89
N SER A 98 0.52 11.80 1.47
CA SER A 98 1.39 11.37 2.56
C SER A 98 2.79 11.01 2.05
N TYR A 99 3.85 11.59 2.62
CA TYR A 99 5.24 11.30 2.21
C TYR A 99 5.56 9.81 2.16
N ARG A 100 5.10 9.03 3.15
CA ARG A 100 5.33 7.58 3.17
C ARG A 100 4.67 6.83 2.00
N ALA A 101 3.51 7.30 1.55
CA ALA A 101 2.83 6.71 0.39
C ALA A 101 3.51 7.10 -0.92
N ILE A 102 3.91 8.39 -1.07
CA ILE A 102 4.66 8.87 -2.24
C ILE A 102 5.99 8.13 -2.35
N SER A 103 6.80 8.12 -1.27
CA SER A 103 8.10 7.43 -1.29
C SER A 103 7.98 5.92 -1.46
N SER A 104 6.89 5.31 -0.99
CA SER A 104 6.60 3.90 -1.28
C SER A 104 6.35 3.69 -2.76
N LEU A 105 5.58 4.58 -3.38
CA LEU A 105 5.28 4.49 -4.80
C LEU A 105 6.54 4.66 -5.65
N GLU A 106 7.42 5.61 -5.32
CA GLU A 106 8.73 5.77 -5.97
C GLU A 106 9.56 4.49 -5.88
N CYS A 107 9.64 3.88 -4.70
CA CYS A 107 10.35 2.60 -4.54
C CYS A 107 9.71 1.47 -5.35
N TYR A 108 8.38 1.38 -5.39
CA TYR A 108 7.65 0.39 -6.18
C TYR A 108 7.94 0.55 -7.68
N LEU A 109 7.88 1.78 -8.19
CA LEU A 109 8.13 2.09 -9.61
C LEU A 109 9.56 1.78 -10.01
N ASN A 110 10.53 2.06 -9.14
CA ASN A 110 11.93 1.65 -9.35
C ASN A 110 12.07 0.11 -9.41
N GLY A 111 11.28 -0.64 -8.64
CA GLY A 111 11.23 -2.10 -8.76
C GLY A 111 10.51 -2.58 -10.02
N LEU A 112 9.40 -1.93 -10.40
CA LEU A 112 8.61 -2.30 -11.57
C LEU A 112 9.36 -2.08 -12.89
N TYR A 113 10.21 -1.06 -12.97
CA TYR A 113 11.01 -0.72 -14.14
C TYR A 113 12.50 -1.00 -13.95
N HIS A 114 12.84 -1.84 -12.96
CA HIS A 114 14.21 -2.27 -12.72
C HIS A 114 14.66 -3.18 -13.86
N ASN A 115 15.46 -2.64 -14.75
CA ASN A 115 16.08 -3.39 -15.84
C ASN A 115 17.49 -2.86 -16.09
N ASP A 116 18.50 -3.64 -15.70
CA ASP A 116 19.91 -3.29 -15.82
C ASP A 116 20.38 -3.15 -17.30
N GLU A 117 19.63 -3.73 -18.24
CA GLU A 117 19.97 -3.73 -19.66
C GLU A 117 19.41 -2.51 -20.41
N ILE A 118 18.36 -1.85 -19.89
CA ILE A 118 17.70 -0.73 -20.56
C ILE A 118 18.05 0.57 -19.87
N ASN A 119 18.87 1.39 -20.53
CA ASN A 119 19.13 2.76 -20.10
C ASN A 119 18.30 3.74 -20.95
N GLU A 120 17.27 4.33 -20.36
CA GLU A 120 16.39 5.30 -21.02
C GLU A 120 16.94 6.73 -21.02
N ASN A 121 17.94 6.98 -20.20
CA ASN A 121 18.46 8.31 -19.91
C ASN A 121 19.79 8.56 -20.62
N ILE A 122 19.88 8.23 -21.90
CA ILE A 122 21.09 8.46 -22.70
C ILE A 122 20.99 9.80 -23.43
N ILE A 123 22.01 10.63 -23.28
CA ILE A 123 22.17 11.85 -24.03
C ILE A 123 22.71 11.51 -25.45
N THR A 124 21.91 11.75 -26.45
CA THR A 124 22.26 11.48 -27.85
C THR A 124 22.96 12.66 -28.54
N ASN A 125 22.85 13.86 -27.96
CA ASN A 125 23.51 15.07 -28.45
C ASN A 125 24.06 15.88 -27.27
N ASN A 126 25.37 16.17 -27.28
CA ASN A 126 26.11 16.76 -26.16
C ASN A 126 26.05 18.31 -26.12
N ASP A 127 25.25 18.97 -26.94
CA ASP A 127 25.33 20.43 -27.12
C ASP A 127 24.87 21.26 -25.92
N THR A 128 24.17 20.66 -24.91
CA THR A 128 23.65 21.41 -23.77
C THR A 128 23.53 20.55 -22.52
N ILE A 129 24.65 20.04 -22.00
CA ILE A 129 24.65 19.17 -20.81
C ILE A 129 24.76 19.93 -19.45
N TYR A 130 24.97 21.24 -19.51
CA TYR A 130 25.09 22.08 -18.31
C TYR A 130 23.87 22.97 -18.10
N PRO A 131 23.48 23.20 -16.85
CA PRO A 131 22.49 24.23 -16.56
C PRO A 131 23.03 25.62 -16.88
N PRO A 132 22.18 26.61 -17.18
CA PRO A 132 22.62 28.00 -17.38
C PRO A 132 23.38 28.53 -16.16
N GLY A 133 24.47 29.27 -16.39
CA GLY A 133 25.27 29.92 -15.35
C GLY A 133 26.71 29.40 -15.27
N ASN A 134 27.41 29.78 -14.20
CA ASN A 134 28.80 29.38 -13.98
C ASN A 134 28.88 27.90 -13.51
N ILE A 135 29.80 27.18 -14.07
CA ILE A 135 30.06 25.76 -13.82
C ILE A 135 31.21 25.64 -12.84
N SER A 136 31.03 24.93 -11.77
CA SER A 136 32.10 24.63 -10.81
C SER A 136 32.86 23.38 -11.22
N SER A 137 34.12 23.26 -10.79
CA SER A 137 34.94 22.05 -11.01
C SER A 137 34.24 20.76 -10.47
N ASN A 138 33.46 20.88 -9.39
CA ASN A 138 32.70 19.75 -8.87
C ASN A 138 31.56 19.33 -9.81
N MET A 139 30.92 20.27 -10.50
CA MET A 139 29.90 19.95 -11.53
C MET A 139 30.56 19.26 -12.73
N GLU A 140 31.72 19.71 -13.18
CA GLU A 140 32.47 19.06 -14.26
C GLU A 140 32.84 17.61 -13.91
N LEU A 141 33.28 17.37 -12.67
CA LEU A 141 33.54 16.02 -12.20
C LEU A 141 32.29 15.13 -12.22
N LYS A 142 31.11 15.67 -11.84
CA LYS A 142 29.85 14.94 -11.88
C LYS A 142 29.41 14.63 -13.31
N VAL A 143 29.54 15.55 -14.23
CA VAL A 143 29.26 15.31 -15.66
C VAL A 143 30.14 14.20 -16.20
N ASN A 144 31.45 14.22 -15.89
CA ASN A 144 32.37 13.18 -16.30
C ASN A 144 31.99 11.79 -15.71
N GLN A 145 31.51 11.74 -14.47
CA GLN A 145 31.02 10.51 -13.83
C GLN A 145 29.75 9.96 -14.49
N LEU A 146 28.85 10.83 -14.94
CA LEU A 146 27.63 10.44 -15.64
C LEU A 146 27.92 9.93 -17.05
N GLY A 147 28.99 10.44 -17.72
CA GLY A 147 29.29 10.11 -19.09
C GLY A 147 28.15 10.49 -20.04
N ILE A 148 27.61 9.51 -20.76
CA ILE A 148 26.47 9.71 -21.66
C ILE A 148 25.11 9.62 -20.93
N ASN A 149 25.09 9.29 -19.65
CA ASN A 149 23.83 9.17 -18.92
C ASN A 149 23.34 10.56 -18.48
N ALA A 150 22.08 10.88 -18.70
CA ALA A 150 21.47 12.13 -18.26
C ALA A 150 21.38 12.21 -16.72
N ILE A 151 21.14 11.09 -16.06
CA ILE A 151 21.08 10.88 -14.61
C ILE A 151 21.79 9.56 -14.27
N PRO A 152 22.09 9.28 -12.99
CA PRO A 152 22.66 7.98 -12.61
C PRO A 152 21.84 6.84 -13.17
N LYS A 153 22.52 5.80 -13.69
CA LYS A 153 21.92 4.57 -14.18
C LYS A 153 20.98 4.01 -13.11
N ASP A 154 19.90 3.40 -13.47
CA ASP A 154 18.89 2.80 -12.56
C ASP A 154 17.90 3.79 -11.90
N ASN A 155 17.92 5.08 -12.26
CA ASN A 155 16.91 6.03 -11.82
C ASN A 155 15.85 6.23 -12.92
N HIS A 156 14.59 5.95 -12.57
CA HIS A 156 13.43 6.17 -13.44
C HIS A 156 12.62 7.36 -12.94
N ILE A 157 12.37 8.33 -13.81
CA ILE A 157 11.55 9.50 -13.50
C ILE A 157 10.15 9.26 -14.04
N ILE A 158 9.23 8.86 -13.14
CA ILE A 158 7.85 8.54 -13.48
C ILE A 158 6.91 9.54 -12.79
N PRO A 159 6.09 10.29 -13.54
CA PRO A 159 5.15 11.24 -12.96
C PRO A 159 4.14 10.56 -12.03
N ILE A 160 3.97 11.11 -10.82
CA ILE A 160 3.01 10.64 -9.81
C ILE A 160 1.87 11.63 -9.70
N ASN A 161 0.63 11.16 -9.85
CA ASN A 161 -0.56 11.95 -9.57
C ASN A 161 -0.85 11.89 -8.06
N ILE A 162 -0.80 13.05 -7.40
CA ILE A 162 -1.04 13.16 -5.96
C ILE A 162 -2.47 13.65 -5.73
N PHE A 163 -3.24 12.88 -4.98
CA PHE A 163 -4.56 13.29 -4.51
C PHE A 163 -4.43 14.11 -3.23
N LYS A 164 -4.84 15.36 -3.29
CA LYS A 164 -4.90 16.23 -2.11
C LYS A 164 -6.15 15.93 -1.29
N LYS A 165 -6.04 16.03 0.03
CA LYS A 165 -7.18 15.87 0.96
C LYS A 165 -8.32 16.83 0.64
N SER A 166 -7.98 18.05 0.17
CA SER A 166 -8.94 19.10 -0.18
C SER A 166 -9.74 18.82 -1.46
N GLU A 167 -9.37 17.85 -2.27
CA GLU A 167 -9.99 17.61 -3.58
C GLU A 167 -11.15 16.61 -3.55
N HIS A 168 -11.72 16.31 -2.37
CA HIS A 168 -12.86 15.37 -2.20
C HIS A 168 -12.73 14.04 -2.98
N SER A 169 -11.50 13.68 -3.36
CA SER A 169 -11.28 12.45 -4.09
C SER A 169 -11.25 11.27 -3.12
N PHE A 170 -12.38 10.62 -2.95
CA PHE A 170 -12.56 9.43 -2.10
C PHE A 170 -11.69 8.24 -2.51
N VAL A 171 -10.94 8.36 -3.59
CA VAL A 171 -10.19 7.27 -4.23
C VAL A 171 -9.15 6.65 -3.32
N LEU A 172 -8.57 7.42 -2.38
CA LEU A 172 -7.51 6.97 -1.48
C LEU A 172 -7.72 7.49 -0.05
N HIS A 173 -8.92 7.93 0.31
CA HIS A 173 -9.19 8.48 1.63
C HIS A 173 -8.96 7.46 2.74
N GLU A 174 -8.17 7.89 3.72
CA GLU A 174 -8.20 7.29 5.05
C GLU A 174 -9.61 7.50 5.63
N PRO A 175 -10.37 6.46 5.89
CA PRO A 175 -11.70 6.60 6.46
C PRO A 175 -11.71 7.27 7.86
N GLY A 176 -10.57 7.56 8.47
CA GLY A 176 -10.46 8.19 9.78
C GLY A 176 -10.35 9.72 9.80
N LYS A 177 -10.35 10.38 8.63
CA LYS A 177 -10.16 11.83 8.53
C LYS A 177 -11.14 12.51 7.57
N ILE A 178 -12.30 11.95 7.39
CA ILE A 178 -13.35 12.59 6.60
C ILE A 178 -14.05 13.62 7.49
N SER A 179 -13.37 14.73 7.77
CA SER A 179 -14.02 15.94 8.33
C SER A 179 -15.11 16.50 7.42
N ASP A 180 -15.18 16.04 6.16
CA ASP A 180 -16.05 16.59 5.13
C ASP A 180 -17.30 15.74 4.88
N CYS A 181 -17.43 14.54 5.45
CA CYS A 181 -18.64 13.73 5.39
C CYS A 181 -19.20 13.44 6.78
N GLN A 182 -19.96 14.37 7.32
CA GLN A 182 -20.62 14.27 8.62
C GLN A 182 -21.36 12.93 8.79
N LYS A 183 -21.97 12.43 7.72
CA LYS A 183 -22.71 11.16 7.76
C LYS A 183 -21.85 9.95 8.07
N ILE A 184 -20.66 9.89 7.53
CA ILE A 184 -19.70 8.80 7.83
C ILE A 184 -19.27 8.88 9.28
N GLU A 185 -19.00 10.07 9.80
CA GLU A 185 -18.61 10.24 11.22
C GLU A 185 -19.73 9.85 12.18
N GLU A 186 -20.97 10.25 11.91
CA GLU A 186 -22.16 9.82 12.68
C GLU A 186 -22.29 8.30 12.71
N ILE A 187 -22.08 7.62 11.58
CA ILE A 187 -22.13 6.14 11.50
C ILE A 187 -21.02 5.53 12.33
N ARG A 188 -19.79 6.07 12.25
CA ARG A 188 -18.65 5.56 13.02
C ARG A 188 -18.84 5.68 14.53
N VAL A 189 -19.32 6.82 15.01
CA VAL A 189 -19.63 7.02 16.43
C VAL A 189 -20.64 5.96 16.89
N LYS A 190 -21.70 5.74 16.13
CA LYS A 190 -22.68 4.67 16.43
C LYS A 190 -22.06 3.27 16.41
N ASN A 191 -21.10 3.02 15.51
CA ASN A 191 -20.43 1.72 15.42
C ASN A 191 -19.53 1.43 16.61
N VAL A 192 -18.90 2.44 17.22
CA VAL A 192 -18.13 2.27 18.46
C VAL A 192 -18.99 1.67 19.56
N GLU A 193 -20.21 2.19 19.72
CA GLU A 193 -21.18 1.71 20.72
C GLU A 193 -21.72 0.33 20.36
N LYS A 194 -22.14 0.13 19.11
CA LYS A 194 -22.76 -1.12 18.62
C LYS A 194 -21.80 -2.31 18.63
N ASN A 195 -20.55 -2.12 18.23
CA ASN A 195 -19.58 -3.21 18.00
C ASN A 195 -18.76 -3.55 19.25
N LYS A 196 -19.13 -3.03 20.42
CA LYS A 196 -18.45 -3.34 21.69
C LYS A 196 -16.94 -3.08 21.66
N ILE A 197 -16.48 -2.12 20.86
CA ILE A 197 -15.06 -1.74 20.78
C ILE A 197 -14.55 -1.36 22.18
N ASN A 198 -15.38 -0.66 22.94
CA ASN A 198 -15.05 -0.28 24.33
C ASN A 198 -14.88 -1.48 25.26
N GLU A 199 -15.62 -2.58 25.06
CA GLU A 199 -15.45 -3.79 25.87
C GLU A 199 -14.13 -4.50 25.58
N ILE A 200 -13.69 -4.53 24.30
CA ILE A 200 -12.41 -5.09 23.91
C ILE A 200 -11.27 -4.22 24.46
N ALA A 201 -11.39 -2.91 24.34
CA ALA A 201 -10.45 -1.97 24.95
C ALA A 201 -10.37 -2.15 26.46
N LYS A 202 -11.51 -2.32 27.13
CA LYS A 202 -11.59 -2.57 28.59
C LYS A 202 -10.83 -3.82 28.99
N LYS A 203 -11.01 -4.95 28.30
CA LYS A 203 -10.29 -6.21 28.58
C LYS A 203 -8.78 -6.05 28.40
N PHE A 204 -8.35 -5.34 27.34
CA PHE A 204 -6.95 -5.05 27.13
C PHE A 204 -6.37 -4.17 28.25
N ILE A 205 -7.11 -3.14 28.67
CA ILE A 205 -6.74 -2.24 29.75
C ILE A 205 -6.62 -3.01 31.07
N GLU A 206 -7.62 -3.81 31.43
CA GLU A 206 -7.61 -4.64 32.64
C GLU A 206 -6.39 -5.56 32.71
N LYS A 207 -5.93 -6.04 31.56
CA LYS A 207 -4.78 -6.96 31.48
C LYS A 207 -3.41 -6.28 31.54
N TYR A 208 -3.27 -5.10 30.92
CA TYR A 208 -1.97 -4.51 30.65
C TYR A 208 -1.71 -3.13 31.28
N LYS A 209 -2.74 -2.40 31.71
CA LYS A 209 -2.63 -1.00 32.13
C LYS A 209 -1.58 -0.78 33.23
N ASP A 210 -1.65 -1.55 34.30
CA ASP A 210 -0.79 -1.34 35.46
C ASP A 210 0.67 -1.61 35.09
N LYS A 211 0.92 -2.68 34.35
CA LYS A 211 2.25 -3.05 33.84
C LYS A 211 2.81 -2.03 32.85
N LEU A 212 1.96 -1.45 32.01
CA LEU A 212 2.37 -0.38 31.09
C LEU A 212 2.67 0.92 31.84
N ILE A 213 1.89 1.24 32.89
CA ILE A 213 2.16 2.42 33.73
C ILE A 213 3.51 2.25 34.45
N GLU A 214 3.77 1.10 35.05
CA GLU A 214 5.06 0.76 35.68
C GLU A 214 6.20 0.90 34.67
N TYR A 215 6.07 0.28 33.48
CA TYR A 215 7.02 0.41 32.40
C TYR A 215 7.30 1.87 32.03
N PHE A 216 6.25 2.70 31.87
CA PHE A 216 6.39 4.10 31.48
C PHE A 216 7.11 4.93 32.56
N ILE A 217 6.82 4.69 33.86
CA ILE A 217 7.48 5.36 34.97
C ILE A 217 8.96 5.02 35.00
N ASP A 218 9.30 3.75 34.98
CA ASP A 218 10.69 3.26 35.10
C ASP A 218 11.56 3.69 33.93
N ASN A 219 10.99 3.84 32.73
CA ASN A 219 11.70 4.28 31.52
C ASN A 219 11.61 5.80 31.26
N ASN A 220 11.10 6.58 32.25
CA ASN A 220 10.93 8.05 32.13
C ASN A 220 10.15 8.44 30.85
N ILE A 221 9.07 7.70 30.54
CA ILE A 221 8.15 7.98 29.46
C ILE A 221 6.99 8.77 30.00
N THR A 222 6.98 10.07 29.71
CA THR A 222 5.88 10.95 30.13
C THR A 222 4.75 10.88 29.11
N LEU A 223 3.65 10.27 29.51
CA LEU A 223 2.42 10.31 28.74
C LEU A 223 1.79 11.71 28.84
N LYS A 224 1.10 12.13 27.78
CA LYS A 224 0.26 13.32 27.86
C LYS A 224 -0.80 13.14 28.95
N SER A 225 -1.16 14.22 29.63
CA SER A 225 -2.12 14.20 30.75
C SER A 225 -3.50 13.63 30.42
N ASP A 226 -3.85 13.63 29.14
CA ASP A 226 -5.11 13.09 28.62
C ASP A 226 -5.02 11.62 28.14
N PHE A 227 -3.91 10.92 28.40
CA PHE A 227 -3.75 9.51 28.02
C PHE A 227 -4.50 8.59 29.01
N ASN A 228 -5.72 8.25 28.66
CA ASN A 228 -6.66 7.46 29.46
C ASN A 228 -6.94 6.06 28.90
N PHE A 229 -6.06 5.55 28.02
CA PHE A 229 -6.21 4.25 27.34
C PHE A 229 -7.55 4.09 26.58
N THR A 230 -8.06 5.18 26.01
CA THR A 230 -9.21 5.09 25.10
C THR A 230 -8.89 4.18 23.92
N TYR A 231 -9.88 3.65 23.22
CA TYR A 231 -9.64 2.79 22.05
C TYR A 231 -8.76 3.44 20.99
N MET A 232 -8.82 4.76 20.81
CA MET A 232 -7.93 5.49 19.88
C MET A 232 -6.50 5.54 20.39
N GLN A 233 -6.31 5.67 21.70
CA GLN A 233 -4.97 5.65 22.31
C GLN A 233 -4.38 4.25 22.32
N LEU A 234 -5.22 3.21 22.47
CA LEU A 234 -4.80 1.82 22.28
C LEU A 234 -4.41 1.53 20.82
N ASN A 235 -5.15 2.10 19.87
CA ASN A 235 -4.71 2.03 18.47
C ASN A 235 -3.32 2.65 18.28
N THR A 236 -3.06 3.80 18.89
CA THR A 236 -1.75 4.47 18.85
C THR A 236 -0.66 3.63 19.49
N LEU A 237 -0.93 3.04 20.65
CA LEU A 237 0.00 2.16 21.37
C LEU A 237 0.35 0.93 20.51
N CYS A 238 -0.67 0.24 20.03
CA CYS A 238 -0.50 -0.98 19.25
C CYS A 238 0.13 -0.72 17.87
N ASP A 239 -0.17 0.41 17.24
CA ASP A 239 0.46 0.82 15.99
C ASP A 239 1.94 1.15 16.18
N THR A 240 2.31 1.79 17.30
CA THR A 240 3.72 2.03 17.66
C THR A 240 4.45 0.70 17.86
N LEU A 241 3.89 -0.21 18.67
CA LEU A 241 4.46 -1.54 18.86
C LEU A 241 4.65 -2.30 17.55
N TYR A 242 3.67 -2.22 16.66
CA TYR A 242 3.73 -2.86 15.35
C TYR A 242 4.84 -2.26 14.48
N ALA A 243 5.01 -0.94 14.47
CA ALA A 243 6.07 -0.26 13.73
C ALA A 243 7.46 -0.67 14.25
N ASP A 244 7.65 -0.68 15.55
CA ASP A 244 8.90 -1.09 16.22
C ASP A 244 9.23 -2.55 15.94
N TYR A 245 8.27 -3.44 16.09
CA TYR A 245 8.45 -4.87 15.83
C TYR A 245 8.88 -5.14 14.38
N ILE A 246 8.21 -4.52 13.40
CA ILE A 246 8.53 -4.72 11.99
C ILE A 246 9.91 -4.12 11.64
N ASP A 247 10.26 -2.98 12.22
CA ASP A 247 11.58 -2.36 12.00
C ASP A 247 12.71 -3.01 12.82
N LYS A 248 12.39 -4.01 13.68
CA LYS A 248 13.32 -4.70 14.58
C LYS A 248 14.00 -3.73 15.55
N ARG A 249 13.22 -2.83 16.13
CA ARG A 249 13.64 -1.98 17.24
C ARG A 249 13.78 -2.78 18.51
N ASP A 250 14.54 -2.24 19.46
CA ASP A 250 14.71 -2.88 20.76
C ASP A 250 13.43 -2.76 21.59
N LEU A 251 12.89 -3.89 21.96
CA LEU A 251 11.68 -4.04 22.80
C LEU A 251 11.97 -4.86 24.07
N SER A 252 13.23 -5.16 24.33
CA SER A 252 13.65 -5.98 25.50
C SER A 252 13.24 -5.38 26.84
N ASN A 253 13.19 -4.06 26.94
CA ASN A 253 12.70 -3.38 28.14
C ASN A 253 11.21 -3.65 28.42
N VAL A 254 10.39 -3.82 27.39
CA VAL A 254 8.97 -4.16 27.54
C VAL A 254 8.78 -5.58 28.03
N GLU A 255 9.63 -6.49 27.57
CA GLU A 255 9.59 -7.92 27.90
C GLU A 255 9.79 -8.19 29.41
N GLN A 256 10.42 -7.26 30.14
CA GLN A 256 10.59 -7.35 31.58
C GLN A 256 9.29 -7.18 32.37
N TYR A 257 8.29 -6.50 31.81
CA TYR A 257 7.00 -6.18 32.45
C TYR A 257 5.86 -7.04 31.91
N ILE A 258 5.90 -7.39 30.61
CA ILE A 258 4.79 -7.97 29.88
C ILE A 258 5.28 -9.16 29.06
N ASN A 259 4.51 -10.24 29.01
CA ASN A 259 4.74 -11.31 28.06
C ASN A 259 4.57 -10.73 26.63
N PHE A 260 5.67 -10.62 25.90
CA PHE A 260 5.72 -9.89 24.63
C PHE A 260 4.84 -10.52 23.55
N ASP A 261 4.91 -11.83 23.36
CA ASP A 261 4.16 -12.53 22.31
C ASP A 261 2.66 -12.37 22.51
N GLU A 262 2.20 -12.50 23.75
CA GLU A 262 0.79 -12.33 24.11
C GLU A 262 0.36 -10.88 23.89
N PHE A 263 1.15 -9.92 24.34
CA PHE A 263 0.88 -8.48 24.19
C PHE A 263 0.86 -8.06 22.72
N TYR A 264 1.82 -8.53 21.93
CA TYR A 264 1.86 -8.26 20.49
C TYR A 264 0.62 -8.82 19.78
N ASN A 265 0.23 -10.06 20.09
CA ASN A 265 -0.96 -10.68 19.50
C ASN A 265 -2.25 -9.94 19.88
N ASP A 266 -2.38 -9.52 21.16
CA ASP A 266 -3.52 -8.73 21.62
C ASP A 266 -3.55 -7.35 20.95
N CYS A 267 -2.38 -6.72 20.74
CA CYS A 267 -2.26 -5.50 19.97
C CYS A 267 -2.68 -5.69 18.50
N GLN A 268 -2.29 -6.78 17.84
CA GLN A 268 -2.73 -7.08 16.48
C GLN A 268 -4.26 -7.26 16.41
N ASN A 269 -4.85 -7.89 17.42
CA ASN A 269 -6.30 -8.04 17.52
C ASN A 269 -7.01 -6.69 17.70
N ILE A 270 -6.48 -5.79 18.52
CA ILE A 270 -6.98 -4.41 18.68
C ILE A 270 -6.93 -3.65 17.36
N LEU A 271 -5.77 -3.62 16.68
CA LEU A 271 -5.61 -2.95 15.40
C LEU A 271 -6.59 -3.49 14.36
N SER A 272 -6.66 -4.81 14.26
CA SER A 272 -7.55 -5.51 13.34
C SER A 272 -9.03 -5.15 13.62
N LYS A 273 -9.44 -5.16 14.87
CA LYS A 273 -10.81 -4.87 15.29
C LYS A 273 -11.18 -3.40 15.05
N ILE A 274 -10.27 -2.47 15.33
CA ILE A 274 -10.49 -1.05 15.07
C ILE A 274 -10.64 -0.81 13.56
N GLN A 275 -9.81 -1.41 12.74
CA GLN A 275 -9.89 -1.28 11.28
C GLN A 275 -11.20 -1.88 10.74
N SER A 276 -11.57 -3.08 11.16
CA SER A 276 -12.78 -3.73 10.66
C SER A 276 -14.07 -3.04 11.12
N ASP A 277 -14.17 -2.68 12.39
CA ASP A 277 -15.44 -2.27 12.97
C ASP A 277 -15.63 -0.75 12.98
N PHE A 278 -14.57 0.01 13.30
CA PHE A 278 -14.65 1.46 13.35
C PHE A 278 -14.46 2.10 11.98
N VAL A 279 -13.43 1.65 11.24
CA VAL A 279 -13.06 2.27 9.97
C VAL A 279 -14.02 1.88 8.85
N SER A 280 -14.42 0.61 8.77
CA SER A 280 -15.11 0.04 7.62
C SER A 280 -16.32 -0.83 7.97
N GLY A 281 -16.68 -0.97 9.25
CA GLY A 281 -17.65 -1.97 9.74
C GLY A 281 -19.10 -1.73 9.37
N ASP A 282 -19.40 -0.69 8.60
CA ASP A 282 -20.74 -0.38 8.17
C ASP A 282 -20.86 -0.38 6.63
N LYS A 283 -21.91 -1.02 6.12
CA LYS A 283 -22.16 -1.14 4.68
C LYS A 283 -22.24 0.23 3.98
N ASP A 284 -22.87 1.20 4.62
CA ASP A 284 -23.02 2.54 4.02
C ASP A 284 -21.68 3.26 3.97
N VAL A 285 -20.81 3.09 5.00
CA VAL A 285 -19.44 3.62 4.99
C VAL A 285 -18.64 3.00 3.84
N ILE A 286 -18.73 1.67 3.67
CA ILE A 286 -18.05 0.96 2.58
C ILE A 286 -18.54 1.48 1.22
N ILE A 287 -19.84 1.56 1.01
CA ILE A 287 -20.42 2.04 -0.25
C ILE A 287 -20.01 3.49 -0.53
N MET A 288 -20.14 4.39 0.45
CA MET A 288 -19.80 5.80 0.26
C MET A 288 -18.32 6.01 -0.03
N SER A 289 -17.44 5.26 0.65
CA SER A 289 -15.98 5.40 0.48
C SER A 289 -15.45 4.71 -0.77
N GLN A 290 -16.03 3.57 -1.19
CA GLN A 290 -15.50 2.79 -2.30
C GLN A 290 -16.19 3.06 -3.66
N SER A 291 -17.37 3.68 -3.67
CA SER A 291 -18.07 3.98 -4.94
C SER A 291 -17.26 4.84 -5.91
N PRO A 292 -16.58 5.93 -5.51
CA PRO A 292 -15.79 6.74 -6.44
C PRO A 292 -14.61 6.00 -7.05
N PRO A 293 -13.73 5.31 -6.27
CA PRO A 293 -12.62 4.56 -6.86
C PRO A 293 -13.10 3.40 -7.75
N LEU A 294 -14.16 2.70 -7.33
CA LEU A 294 -14.73 1.61 -8.12
C LEU A 294 -15.33 2.11 -9.45
N LYS A 295 -16.04 3.25 -9.45
CA LYS A 295 -16.54 3.85 -10.70
C LYS A 295 -15.41 4.16 -11.67
N LYS A 296 -14.27 4.68 -11.17
CA LYS A 296 -13.10 4.96 -12.00
C LYS A 296 -12.46 3.68 -12.54
N LEU A 297 -12.34 2.66 -11.70
CA LEU A 297 -11.82 1.34 -12.07
C LEU A 297 -12.70 0.69 -13.15
N ILE A 298 -14.01 0.61 -12.93
CA ILE A 298 -14.99 0.07 -13.88
C ILE A 298 -14.91 0.81 -15.21
N LYS A 299 -14.84 2.16 -15.18
CA LYS A 299 -14.71 2.95 -16.42
C LYS A 299 -13.50 2.54 -17.25
N TRP A 300 -12.35 2.32 -16.63
CA TRP A 300 -11.15 1.86 -17.35
C TRP A 300 -11.31 0.44 -17.87
N MET A 301 -11.90 -0.46 -17.09
CA MET A 301 -12.20 -1.83 -17.55
C MET A 301 -13.15 -1.83 -18.74
N ASP A 302 -14.23 -1.04 -18.71
CA ASP A 302 -15.17 -0.90 -19.83
C ASP A 302 -14.49 -0.36 -21.08
N GLN A 303 -13.61 0.64 -20.94
CA GLN A 303 -12.83 1.16 -22.06
C GLN A 303 -11.94 0.06 -22.68
N ARG A 304 -11.28 -0.77 -21.86
CA ARG A 304 -10.44 -1.88 -22.33
C ARG A 304 -11.28 -2.97 -23.03
N ILE A 305 -12.47 -3.27 -22.51
CA ILE A 305 -13.41 -4.20 -23.14
C ILE A 305 -13.84 -3.68 -24.52
N GLU A 306 -14.20 -2.41 -24.62
CA GLU A 306 -14.61 -1.81 -25.90
C GLU A 306 -13.45 -1.76 -26.93
N LEU A 307 -12.23 -1.55 -26.48
CA LEU A 307 -11.04 -1.62 -27.34
C LEU A 307 -10.78 -3.05 -27.80
N ASP A 308 -10.92 -4.04 -26.91
CA ASP A 308 -10.74 -5.44 -27.29
C ASP A 308 -11.78 -5.92 -28.28
N LYS A 309 -13.06 -5.55 -28.13
CA LYS A 309 -14.13 -5.82 -29.12
C LYS A 309 -13.83 -5.25 -30.51
N LYS A 310 -13.04 -4.16 -30.57
CA LYS A 310 -12.59 -3.53 -31.83
C LYS A 310 -11.26 -4.10 -32.36
N GLY A 311 -10.74 -5.17 -31.77
CA GLY A 311 -9.45 -5.77 -32.11
C GLY A 311 -8.22 -4.95 -31.66
N LYS A 312 -8.41 -4.00 -30.73
CA LYS A 312 -7.38 -3.09 -30.22
C LYS A 312 -7.02 -3.34 -28.76
N GLY A 313 -7.36 -4.52 -28.23
CA GLY A 313 -7.17 -4.88 -26.81
C GLY A 313 -5.71 -4.78 -26.34
N ASP A 314 -4.72 -4.99 -27.21
CA ASP A 314 -3.29 -4.93 -26.87
C ASP A 314 -2.66 -3.56 -27.12
N GLN A 315 -3.39 -2.63 -27.74
CA GLN A 315 -2.85 -1.31 -28.08
C GLN A 315 -2.79 -0.40 -26.85
N ILE A 316 -1.72 0.39 -26.77
CA ILE A 316 -1.60 1.52 -25.84
C ILE A 316 -2.36 2.69 -26.46
N ILE A 317 -3.38 3.19 -25.75
CA ILE A 317 -4.27 4.24 -26.24
C ILE A 317 -4.43 5.30 -25.17
N SER A 318 -4.22 6.55 -25.54
CA SER A 318 -4.34 7.69 -24.62
C SER A 318 -5.70 7.75 -23.94
N GLY A 319 -5.69 7.97 -22.64
CA GLY A 319 -6.90 8.01 -21.81
C GLY A 319 -7.48 6.63 -21.42
N SER A 320 -6.89 5.52 -21.90
CA SER A 320 -7.31 4.15 -21.61
C SER A 320 -6.13 3.30 -21.11
N PRO A 321 -5.67 3.49 -19.87
CA PRO A 321 -4.51 2.79 -19.36
C PRO A 321 -4.73 1.27 -19.33
N ARG A 322 -3.64 0.51 -19.47
CA ARG A 322 -3.64 -0.94 -19.28
C ARG A 322 -3.29 -1.32 -17.85
N TYR A 323 -2.57 -0.45 -17.15
CA TYR A 323 -2.08 -0.69 -15.79
C TYR A 323 -2.29 0.55 -14.92
N THR A 324 -2.80 0.37 -13.72
CA THR A 324 -2.99 1.47 -12.77
C THR A 324 -2.41 1.09 -11.43
N ILE A 325 -1.76 2.05 -10.75
CA ILE A 325 -1.14 1.84 -9.45
C ILE A 325 -1.65 2.89 -8.48
N TRP A 326 -2.02 2.43 -7.28
CA TRP A 326 -2.50 3.30 -6.22
C TRP A 326 -1.76 2.98 -4.92
N SER A 327 -0.99 3.95 -4.43
CA SER A 327 -0.31 3.88 -3.15
C SER A 327 -1.14 4.55 -2.06
N GLY A 328 -1.47 3.80 -1.01
CA GLY A 328 -2.33 4.25 0.07
C GLY A 328 -1.96 3.69 1.44
N HIS A 329 -2.99 3.46 2.24
CA HIS A 329 -2.90 3.12 3.65
C HIS A 329 -3.63 1.82 3.97
N ASP A 330 -3.45 1.31 5.20
CA ASP A 330 -4.21 0.17 5.71
C ASP A 330 -5.71 0.40 5.66
N SER A 331 -6.16 1.59 6.04
CA SER A 331 -7.58 1.97 6.01
C SER A 331 -8.20 1.88 4.62
N SER A 332 -7.48 2.30 3.58
CA SER A 332 -7.98 2.20 2.20
C SER A 332 -8.06 0.76 1.72
N LEU A 333 -7.04 -0.07 2.02
CA LEU A 333 -7.07 -1.50 1.69
C LEU A 333 -8.15 -2.24 2.49
N THR A 334 -8.26 -1.97 3.79
CA THR A 334 -9.30 -2.57 4.66
C THR A 334 -10.68 -2.34 4.09
N THR A 335 -10.99 -1.11 3.67
CA THR A 335 -12.32 -0.80 3.14
C THR A 335 -12.58 -1.54 1.81
N PHE A 336 -11.56 -1.69 0.96
CA PHE A 336 -11.65 -2.53 -0.24
C PHE A 336 -11.86 -4.01 0.09
N GLU A 337 -11.06 -4.54 1.02
CA GLU A 337 -11.18 -5.92 1.49
C GLU A 337 -12.56 -6.22 2.07
N MET A 338 -13.11 -5.31 2.87
CA MET A 338 -14.44 -5.44 3.44
C MET A 338 -15.53 -5.38 2.36
N PHE A 339 -15.34 -4.58 1.31
CA PHE A 339 -16.23 -4.57 0.15
C PHE A 339 -16.20 -5.91 -0.58
N MET A 340 -15.01 -6.47 -0.84
CA MET A 340 -14.85 -7.77 -1.50
C MET A 340 -15.40 -8.92 -0.64
N ASN A 341 -15.17 -8.86 0.68
CA ASN A 341 -15.76 -9.81 1.62
C ASN A 341 -17.30 -9.79 1.54
N HIS A 342 -17.90 -8.60 1.48
CA HIS A 342 -19.36 -8.47 1.41
C HIS A 342 -19.93 -9.06 0.10
N ILE A 343 -19.21 -8.94 -1.02
CA ILE A 343 -19.67 -9.44 -2.32
C ILE A 343 -19.38 -10.93 -2.48
N PHE A 344 -18.18 -11.38 -2.13
CA PHE A 344 -17.67 -12.71 -2.46
C PHE A 344 -17.54 -13.65 -1.26
N ASN A 345 -17.96 -13.20 -0.06
CA ASN A 345 -17.83 -13.95 1.20
C ASN A 345 -16.39 -14.44 1.45
N THR A 346 -15.41 -13.59 1.16
CA THR A 346 -13.98 -13.85 1.39
C THR A 346 -13.65 -13.64 2.87
N LYS A 347 -12.57 -14.26 3.37
CA LYS A 347 -12.08 -13.98 4.72
C LYS A 347 -11.32 -12.66 4.72
N TRP A 348 -11.75 -11.69 5.53
CA TRP A 348 -11.00 -10.47 5.74
C TRP A 348 -9.67 -10.71 6.48
N LEU A 349 -8.61 -10.06 6.01
CA LEU A 349 -7.28 -10.09 6.61
C LEU A 349 -6.78 -8.66 6.84
N PHE A 350 -6.18 -8.39 8.00
CA PHE A 350 -5.59 -7.09 8.28
C PHE A 350 -4.44 -6.78 7.30
N PRO A 351 -4.50 -5.66 6.55
CA PRO A 351 -3.45 -5.31 5.59
C PRO A 351 -2.15 -4.91 6.32
N LYS A 352 -1.16 -5.78 6.30
CA LYS A 352 0.19 -5.49 6.82
C LYS A 352 0.88 -4.43 5.97
N PHE A 353 2.02 -3.87 6.45
CA PHE A 353 2.85 -2.99 5.61
C PHE A 353 3.17 -3.65 4.28
N SER A 354 3.08 -2.87 3.20
CA SER A 354 3.31 -3.34 1.83
C SER A 354 2.31 -4.38 1.30
N SER A 355 1.18 -4.62 2.00
CA SER A 355 0.08 -5.44 1.45
C SER A 355 -0.44 -4.87 0.14
N THR A 356 -0.82 -5.76 -0.78
CA THR A 356 -1.30 -5.44 -2.12
C THR A 356 -2.67 -6.04 -2.41
N ILE A 357 -3.47 -5.29 -3.14
CA ILE A 357 -4.70 -5.75 -3.79
C ILE A 357 -4.49 -5.66 -5.30
N LEU A 358 -4.81 -6.72 -6.02
CA LEU A 358 -4.77 -6.77 -7.47
C LEU A 358 -6.16 -7.03 -8.03
N PHE A 359 -6.51 -6.29 -9.08
CA PHE A 359 -7.63 -6.61 -9.97
C PHE A 359 -7.09 -6.82 -11.38
N GLU A 360 -7.38 -7.96 -11.96
CA GLU A 360 -7.02 -8.29 -13.33
C GLU A 360 -8.30 -8.49 -14.15
N LEU A 361 -8.43 -7.76 -15.26
CA LEU A 361 -9.48 -8.00 -16.25
C LEU A 361 -8.95 -8.94 -17.31
N HIS A 362 -9.58 -10.08 -17.44
CA HIS A 362 -9.26 -11.09 -18.44
C HIS A 362 -10.41 -11.27 -19.43
N LYS A 363 -10.07 -11.59 -20.67
CA LYS A 363 -10.98 -12.16 -21.66
C LYS A 363 -10.75 -13.65 -21.72
N ASN A 364 -11.81 -14.44 -21.53
CA ASN A 364 -11.82 -15.85 -21.86
C ASN A 364 -12.19 -15.99 -23.35
N GLU A 365 -11.21 -16.28 -24.20
CA GLU A 365 -11.39 -16.31 -25.64
C GLU A 365 -12.31 -17.45 -26.11
N GLN A 366 -12.31 -18.59 -25.41
CA GLN A 366 -13.17 -19.73 -25.75
C GLN A 366 -14.65 -19.45 -25.48
N LYS A 367 -14.93 -18.83 -24.31
CA LYS A 367 -16.31 -18.51 -23.90
C LYS A 367 -16.76 -17.14 -24.39
N ASN A 368 -15.84 -16.33 -24.90
CA ASN A 368 -16.04 -14.94 -25.29
C ASN A 368 -16.69 -14.08 -24.17
N ILE A 369 -16.23 -14.27 -22.92
CA ILE A 369 -16.67 -13.52 -21.75
C ILE A 369 -15.49 -12.78 -21.12
N TYR A 370 -15.80 -11.72 -20.37
CA TYR A 370 -14.81 -10.97 -19.59
C TYR A 370 -14.96 -11.32 -18.13
N GLU A 371 -13.83 -11.55 -17.46
CA GLU A 371 -13.75 -12.01 -16.07
C GLU A 371 -12.82 -11.11 -15.29
N ILE A 372 -13.17 -10.78 -14.04
CA ILE A 372 -12.32 -10.06 -13.11
C ILE A 372 -11.76 -11.05 -12.10
N LYS A 373 -10.44 -11.07 -11.97
CA LYS A 373 -9.75 -11.80 -10.89
C LYS A 373 -9.32 -10.81 -9.82
N TYR A 374 -9.46 -11.24 -8.59
CA TYR A 374 -9.10 -10.49 -7.40
C TYR A 374 -8.07 -11.28 -6.59
N PHE A 375 -7.01 -10.58 -6.13
CA PHE A 375 -5.96 -11.17 -5.31
C PHE A 375 -5.60 -10.24 -4.16
N PHE A 376 -5.27 -10.82 -3.03
CA PHE A 376 -4.77 -10.13 -1.86
C PHE A 376 -3.43 -10.75 -1.43
N ASN A 377 -2.34 -9.95 -1.46
CA ASN A 377 -0.97 -10.38 -1.12
C ASN A 377 -0.46 -11.58 -1.95
N ASP A 378 -0.85 -11.65 -3.19
CA ASP A 378 -0.44 -12.72 -4.10
C ASP A 378 1.04 -12.64 -4.51
#